data_9bc74adf2b75fe90085597158adbad05
#
_entry.id   9bc74adf2b75fe90085597158adbad05
#
_cell.length_a   1.000
_cell.length_b   1.000
_cell.length_c   1.000
_cell.angle_alpha   90.00
_cell.angle_beta   90.00
_cell.angle_gamma   90.00
#
_symmetry.space_group_name_H-M   'P 1'
#
loop_
_entity.id
_entity.type
_entity.pdbx_description
1 polymer ?
#
loop_
_entity_poly.entity_id
_entity_poly.type
_entity_poly.pdbx_seq_one_letter_code
_entity_poly.pdbx_strand_id
1 'polypeptide(L)'
;LISKVPGMSRVYLSNSGSEANEKAFKIVRQIGQLKHGGKKTGILYRARDYHGTTIGTLSACGQFERKVQYGPFAPGFYEFPDCDVYRSKFGDCADLGVKMAKQLEEVILTVGPDELGAVIVEPMTAGGGILVPPAGYYETIREICDKYELLLIIDEVVCGLGRTGKWFGYQHFNVQ
;
A
#
# COMPACT_ATOMS: atom_id res chain seq x y z
N LEU A 1 -8.89 -19.94 1.80
CA LEU A 1 -8.15 -18.67 1.91
C LEU A 1 -8.04 -18.19 3.35
N ILE A 2 -9.14 -18.07 4.08
CA ILE A 2 -9.16 -17.54 5.47
C ILE A 2 -8.14 -18.27 6.37
N SER A 3 -8.05 -19.60 6.29
CA SER A 3 -7.08 -20.37 7.10
C SER A 3 -5.60 -20.07 6.78
N LYS A 4 -5.31 -19.33 5.69
CA LYS A 4 -3.96 -18.97 5.26
C LYS A 4 -3.58 -17.52 5.57
N VAL A 5 -4.55 -16.74 6.05
CA VAL A 5 -4.36 -15.33 6.42
C VAL A 5 -4.82 -15.14 7.87
N PRO A 6 -3.92 -15.32 8.86
CA PRO A 6 -4.27 -15.13 10.27
C PRO A 6 -4.90 -13.76 10.53
N GLY A 7 -5.88 -13.69 11.41
CA GLY A 7 -6.59 -12.46 11.74
C GLY A 7 -7.74 -12.08 10.77
N MET A 8 -7.81 -12.70 9.58
CA MET A 8 -8.92 -12.46 8.66
C MET A 8 -10.04 -13.47 8.86
N SER A 9 -11.29 -12.98 8.86
CA SER A 9 -12.49 -13.80 9.07
C SER A 9 -13.43 -13.88 7.87
N ARG A 10 -13.20 -13.06 6.85
CA ARG A 10 -14.08 -12.96 5.67
C ARG A 10 -13.29 -12.82 4.38
N VAL A 11 -13.91 -13.28 3.27
CA VAL A 11 -13.39 -13.14 1.91
C VAL A 11 -14.45 -12.43 1.07
N TYR A 12 -14.03 -11.46 0.26
CA TYR A 12 -14.87 -10.80 -0.71
C TYR A 12 -14.28 -11.03 -2.11
N LEU A 13 -14.91 -11.91 -2.90
CA LEU A 13 -14.41 -12.33 -4.20
C LEU A 13 -14.62 -11.24 -5.27
N SER A 14 -13.67 -11.15 -6.20
CA SER A 14 -13.68 -10.23 -7.33
C SER A 14 -13.17 -10.96 -8.59
N ASN A 15 -13.44 -10.39 -9.77
CA ASN A 15 -12.99 -10.98 -11.03
C ASN A 15 -11.60 -10.50 -11.46
N SER A 16 -11.08 -9.43 -10.84
CA SER A 16 -9.77 -8.86 -11.13
C SER A 16 -9.17 -8.17 -9.91
N GLY A 17 -7.86 -7.92 -9.95
CA GLY A 17 -7.16 -7.11 -8.94
C GLY A 17 -7.69 -5.68 -8.88
N SER A 18 -8.02 -5.08 -10.04
CA SER A 18 -8.62 -3.75 -10.06
C SER A 18 -9.95 -3.70 -9.30
N GLU A 19 -10.84 -4.67 -9.51
CA GLU A 19 -12.10 -4.75 -8.76
C GLU A 19 -11.88 -5.00 -7.26
N ALA A 20 -10.89 -5.81 -6.91
CA ALA A 20 -10.55 -6.07 -5.50
C ALA A 20 -10.09 -4.78 -4.81
N ASN A 21 -9.20 -4.02 -5.44
CA ASN A 21 -8.70 -2.77 -4.91
C ASN A 21 -9.78 -1.68 -4.86
N GLU A 22 -10.66 -1.58 -5.87
CA GLU A 22 -11.84 -0.69 -5.82
C GLU A 22 -12.74 -1.00 -4.62
N LYS A 23 -12.96 -2.29 -4.32
CA LYS A 23 -13.72 -2.71 -3.12
C LYS A 23 -12.99 -2.31 -1.84
N ALA A 24 -11.66 -2.52 -1.77
CA ALA A 24 -10.87 -2.11 -0.62
C ALA A 24 -10.95 -0.58 -0.39
N PHE A 25 -10.83 0.23 -1.44
CA PHE A 25 -10.95 1.69 -1.34
C PHE A 25 -12.34 2.13 -0.87
N LYS A 26 -13.40 1.46 -1.36
CA LYS A 26 -14.76 1.72 -0.89
C LYS A 26 -14.94 1.36 0.58
N ILE A 27 -14.35 0.28 1.04
CA ILE A 27 -14.38 -0.13 2.46
C ILE A 27 -13.68 0.93 3.33
N VAL A 28 -12.50 1.43 2.91
CA VAL A 28 -11.80 2.51 3.62
C VAL A 28 -12.71 3.73 3.76
N ARG A 29 -13.31 4.20 2.66
CA ARG A 29 -14.22 5.35 2.67
C ARG A 29 -15.46 5.11 3.53
N GLN A 30 -16.03 3.89 3.49
CA GLN A 30 -17.17 3.54 4.33
C GLN A 30 -16.81 3.56 5.82
N ILE A 31 -15.64 3.07 6.19
CA ILE A 31 -15.14 3.14 7.56
C ILE A 31 -14.94 4.59 7.99
N GLY A 32 -14.36 5.43 7.12
CA GLY A 32 -14.24 6.87 7.34
C GLY A 32 -15.57 7.54 7.63
N GLN A 33 -16.60 7.23 6.85
CA GLN A 33 -17.96 7.75 7.09
C GLN A 33 -18.56 7.28 8.41
N LEU A 34 -18.46 5.98 8.69
CA LEU A 34 -19.14 5.37 9.85
C LEU A 34 -18.42 5.64 11.18
N LYS A 35 -17.08 5.71 11.18
CA LYS A 35 -16.29 5.79 12.41
C LYS A 35 -15.61 7.14 12.63
N HIS A 36 -15.38 7.90 11.56
CA HIS A 36 -14.56 9.12 11.61
C HIS A 36 -15.29 10.37 11.07
N GLY A 37 -16.63 10.32 10.99
CA GLY A 37 -17.46 11.48 10.62
C GLY A 37 -17.19 12.02 9.21
N GLY A 38 -16.84 11.15 8.28
CA GLY A 38 -16.51 11.51 6.89
C GLY A 38 -15.04 11.87 6.66
N LYS A 39 -14.21 11.87 7.69
CA LYS A 39 -12.76 11.98 7.63
C LYS A 39 -12.12 10.61 7.33
N LYS A 40 -10.78 10.55 7.26
CA LYS A 40 -10.00 9.32 7.04
C LYS A 40 -10.45 8.54 5.80
N THR A 41 -10.60 9.22 4.67
CA THR A 41 -11.02 8.63 3.39
C THR A 41 -9.91 8.57 2.35
N GLY A 42 -8.81 9.30 2.57
CA GLY A 42 -7.65 9.35 1.70
C GLY A 42 -6.82 8.06 1.75
N ILE A 43 -6.15 7.76 0.66
CA ILE A 43 -5.37 6.54 0.48
C ILE A 43 -3.95 6.92 0.06
N LEU A 44 -2.96 6.47 0.83
CA LEU A 44 -1.56 6.57 0.48
C LEU A 44 -1.15 5.37 -0.36
N TYR A 45 -0.39 5.59 -1.44
CA TYR A 45 0.14 4.54 -2.29
C TYR A 45 1.64 4.74 -2.52
N ARG A 46 2.37 3.64 -2.62
CA ARG A 46 3.83 3.71 -2.80
C ARG A 46 4.19 3.99 -4.25
N ALA A 47 5.16 4.88 -4.46
CA ALA A 47 5.77 5.08 -5.76
C ALA A 47 6.26 3.75 -6.35
N ARG A 48 6.15 3.59 -7.66
CA ARG A 48 6.49 2.39 -8.43
C ARG A 48 5.53 1.19 -8.26
N ASP A 49 4.61 1.17 -7.28
CA ASP A 49 3.59 0.12 -7.17
C ASP A 49 2.49 0.26 -8.21
N TYR A 50 1.83 -0.85 -8.55
CA TYR A 50 0.73 -0.90 -9.51
C TYR A 50 -0.49 -1.59 -8.90
N HIS A 51 -1.65 -0.91 -8.93
CA HIS A 51 -2.86 -1.41 -8.26
C HIS A 51 -4.06 -1.60 -9.17
N GLY A 52 -3.94 -1.33 -10.45
CA GLY A 52 -4.99 -1.62 -11.42
C GLY A 52 -5.16 -0.58 -12.53
N THR A 53 -6.13 -0.84 -13.40
CA THR A 53 -6.35 -0.09 -14.65
C THR A 53 -7.63 0.74 -14.68
N THR A 54 -8.51 0.62 -13.67
CA THR A 54 -9.67 1.53 -13.54
C THR A 54 -9.19 2.92 -13.14
N ILE A 55 -9.98 3.96 -13.40
CA ILE A 55 -9.62 5.34 -13.00
C ILE A 55 -9.30 5.42 -11.50
N GLY A 56 -10.10 4.74 -10.65
CA GLY A 56 -9.83 4.73 -9.20
C GLY A 56 -8.53 4.04 -8.84
N THR A 57 -8.29 2.82 -9.32
CA THR A 57 -7.05 2.08 -9.02
C THR A 57 -5.83 2.68 -9.70
N LEU A 58 -5.99 3.25 -10.89
CA LEU A 58 -4.91 3.98 -11.57
C LEU A 58 -4.51 5.25 -10.80
N SER A 59 -5.46 5.87 -10.09
CA SER A 59 -5.17 7.00 -9.19
C SER A 59 -4.20 6.61 -8.08
N ALA A 60 -4.22 5.35 -7.64
CA ALA A 60 -3.33 4.78 -6.63
C ALA A 60 -2.05 4.14 -7.22
N CYS A 61 -1.79 4.26 -8.52
CA CYS A 61 -0.58 3.69 -9.13
C CYS A 61 0.60 4.67 -9.05
N GLY A 62 1.75 4.17 -8.58
CA GLY A 62 3.01 4.93 -8.51
C GLY A 62 3.89 4.79 -9.77
N GLN A 63 3.42 4.12 -10.82
CA GLN A 63 4.10 4.01 -12.10
C GLN A 63 3.65 5.15 -13.03
N PHE A 64 4.42 6.24 -13.05
CA PHE A 64 4.09 7.44 -13.82
C PHE A 64 3.81 7.13 -15.30
N GLU A 65 4.59 6.26 -15.91
CA GLU A 65 4.46 5.85 -17.30
C GLU A 65 3.09 5.23 -17.66
N ARG A 66 2.39 4.68 -16.67
CA ARG A 66 1.03 4.14 -16.82
C ARG A 66 -0.07 5.18 -16.63
N LYS A 67 0.28 6.35 -16.14
CA LYS A 67 -0.66 7.45 -15.85
C LYS A 67 -0.67 8.52 -16.94
N VAL A 68 0.36 8.57 -17.78
CA VAL A 68 0.49 9.57 -18.84
C VAL A 68 -0.73 9.55 -19.75
N GLN A 69 -1.34 10.72 -19.97
CA GLN A 69 -2.50 10.96 -20.84
C GLN A 69 -3.85 10.38 -20.38
N TYR A 70 -3.95 9.80 -19.16
CA TYR A 70 -5.20 9.21 -18.65
C TYR A 70 -5.90 10.04 -17.57
N GLY A 71 -5.38 11.22 -17.20
CA GLY A 71 -6.05 12.12 -16.26
C GLY A 71 -7.33 12.75 -16.82
N PRO A 72 -8.17 13.37 -15.97
CA PRO A 72 -7.92 13.60 -14.54
C PRO A 72 -8.14 12.35 -13.69
N PHE A 73 -7.37 12.27 -12.58
CA PHE A 73 -7.47 11.16 -11.64
C PHE A 73 -8.45 11.47 -10.50
N ALA A 74 -8.88 10.42 -9.81
CA ALA A 74 -9.74 10.56 -8.65
C ALA A 74 -9.00 11.27 -7.49
N PRO A 75 -9.63 12.20 -6.77
CA PRO A 75 -9.03 12.87 -5.61
C PRO A 75 -8.91 11.93 -4.41
N GLY A 76 -8.04 12.31 -3.45
CA GLY A 76 -7.84 11.58 -2.21
C GLY A 76 -6.84 10.42 -2.30
N PHE A 77 -5.96 10.44 -3.30
CA PHE A 77 -4.84 9.50 -3.44
C PHE A 77 -3.52 10.27 -3.36
N TYR A 78 -2.60 9.81 -2.48
CA TYR A 78 -1.37 10.50 -2.16
C TYR A 78 -0.18 9.54 -2.30
N GLU A 79 0.84 9.96 -3.02
CA GLU A 79 2.03 9.15 -3.24
C GLU A 79 3.05 9.33 -2.11
N PHE A 80 3.67 8.23 -1.68
CA PHE A 80 4.86 8.25 -0.84
C PHE A 80 6.01 7.50 -1.52
N PRO A 81 7.28 7.78 -1.15
CA PRO A 81 8.46 7.24 -1.82
C PRO A 81 8.52 5.71 -1.84
N ASP A 82 9.18 5.18 -2.88
CA ASP A 82 9.44 3.75 -3.04
C ASP A 82 10.50 3.22 -2.06
N CYS A 83 10.80 1.92 -2.19
CA CYS A 83 11.82 1.23 -1.41
C CYS A 83 12.99 0.73 -2.29
N ASP A 84 13.35 1.48 -3.34
CA ASP A 84 14.47 1.14 -4.21
C ASP A 84 15.81 1.30 -3.47
N VAL A 85 16.34 0.19 -2.99
CA VAL A 85 17.62 0.14 -2.25
C VAL A 85 18.77 0.66 -3.12
N TYR A 86 18.78 0.31 -4.41
CA TYR A 86 19.86 0.69 -5.33
C TYR A 86 19.95 2.20 -5.55
N ARG A 87 18.81 2.90 -5.55
CA ARG A 87 18.72 4.36 -5.76
C ARG A 87 18.43 5.13 -4.47
N SER A 88 18.66 4.49 -3.32
CA SER A 88 18.35 5.10 -2.03
C SER A 88 19.21 6.34 -1.76
N LYS A 89 18.56 7.45 -1.40
CA LYS A 89 19.23 8.67 -0.91
C LYS A 89 19.95 8.49 0.43
N PHE A 90 19.67 7.39 1.16
CA PHE A 90 20.24 7.12 2.48
C PHE A 90 21.56 6.34 2.41
N GLY A 91 21.96 5.87 1.21
CA GLY A 91 23.13 5.03 1.04
C GLY A 91 22.98 3.66 1.68
N ASP A 92 24.08 2.94 1.84
CA ASP A 92 24.13 1.65 2.52
C ASP A 92 24.28 1.87 4.03
N CYS A 93 23.22 1.52 4.80
CA CYS A 93 23.22 1.64 6.26
C CYS A 93 22.36 0.54 6.89
N ALA A 94 22.68 0.17 8.13
CA ALA A 94 22.04 -0.95 8.82
C ALA A 94 20.53 -0.75 9.06
N ASP A 95 20.07 0.49 9.16
CA ASP A 95 18.68 0.88 9.40
C ASP A 95 17.97 1.41 8.13
N LEU A 96 18.44 1.01 6.95
CA LEU A 96 17.93 1.50 5.66
C LEU A 96 16.41 1.32 5.54
N GLY A 97 15.89 0.14 5.87
CA GLY A 97 14.44 -0.14 5.78
C GLY A 97 13.62 0.80 6.66
N VAL A 98 14.08 1.04 7.88
CA VAL A 98 13.43 1.97 8.82
C VAL A 98 13.43 3.40 8.26
N LYS A 99 14.55 3.88 7.73
CA LYS A 99 14.66 5.23 7.15
C LYS A 99 13.77 5.39 5.93
N MET A 100 13.71 4.39 5.06
CA MET A 100 12.85 4.41 3.89
C MET A 100 11.36 4.42 4.29
N ALA A 101 10.97 3.58 5.25
CA ALA A 101 9.59 3.52 5.73
C ALA A 101 9.15 4.82 6.43
N LYS A 102 10.04 5.51 7.14
CA LYS A 102 9.73 6.80 7.79
C LYS A 102 9.34 7.91 6.82
N GLN A 103 9.68 7.81 5.54
CA GLN A 103 9.20 8.76 4.54
C GLN A 103 7.67 8.71 4.38
N LEU A 104 7.02 7.58 4.66
CA LEU A 104 5.56 7.51 4.75
C LEU A 104 5.03 8.48 5.83
N GLU A 105 5.65 8.53 7.00
CA GLU A 105 5.23 9.41 8.08
C GLU A 105 5.36 10.89 7.71
N GLU A 106 6.41 11.27 6.97
CA GLU A 106 6.58 12.63 6.46
C GLU A 106 5.40 13.04 5.56
N VAL A 107 4.95 12.15 4.69
CA VAL A 107 3.78 12.39 3.82
C VAL A 107 2.49 12.47 4.63
N ILE A 108 2.30 11.58 5.61
CA ILE A 108 1.12 11.62 6.51
C ILE A 108 1.02 12.97 7.21
N LEU A 109 2.11 13.48 7.74
CA LEU A 109 2.14 14.77 8.44
C LEU A 109 1.90 15.94 7.47
N THR A 110 2.34 15.83 6.22
CA THR A 110 2.13 16.87 5.20
C THR A 110 0.68 16.93 4.73
N VAL A 111 0.04 15.79 4.52
CA VAL A 111 -1.37 15.69 4.06
C VAL A 111 -2.33 16.01 5.20
N GLY A 112 -2.00 15.57 6.41
CA GLY A 112 -2.85 15.62 7.59
C GLY A 112 -3.37 14.22 7.96
N PRO A 113 -3.05 13.72 9.17
CA PRO A 113 -3.46 12.38 9.61
C PRO A 113 -4.97 12.12 9.56
N ASP A 114 -5.77 13.18 9.78
CA ASP A 114 -7.24 13.09 9.77
C ASP A 114 -7.85 12.90 8.38
N GLU A 115 -7.11 13.20 7.32
CA GLU A 115 -7.56 13.01 5.94
C GLU A 115 -7.36 11.56 5.46
N LEU A 116 -6.44 10.82 6.09
CA LEU A 116 -5.92 9.55 5.61
C LEU A 116 -6.58 8.37 6.32
N GLY A 117 -7.06 7.38 5.55
CA GLY A 117 -7.71 6.18 6.06
C GLY A 117 -6.93 4.90 5.81
N ALA A 118 -6.07 4.86 4.81
CA ALA A 118 -5.32 3.65 4.47
C ALA A 118 -4.00 3.92 3.76
N VAL A 119 -3.13 2.90 3.82
CA VAL A 119 -1.95 2.74 2.98
C VAL A 119 -2.14 1.51 2.11
N ILE A 120 -1.84 1.58 0.81
CA ILE A 120 -1.80 0.41 -0.08
C ILE A 120 -0.38 0.21 -0.62
N VAL A 121 0.09 -1.05 -0.60
CA VAL A 121 1.42 -1.46 -1.09
C VAL A 121 1.38 -2.85 -1.71
N GLU A 122 2.27 -3.14 -2.65
CA GLU A 122 2.65 -4.50 -3.01
C GLU A 122 3.69 -5.03 -2.00
N PRO A 123 3.69 -6.32 -1.60
CA PRO A 123 4.73 -6.88 -0.71
C PRO A 123 6.15 -6.66 -1.26
N MET A 124 6.30 -6.87 -2.56
CA MET A 124 7.44 -6.52 -3.38
C MET A 124 6.88 -5.83 -4.62
N THR A 125 7.39 -4.64 -4.95
CA THR A 125 6.98 -3.93 -6.15
C THR A 125 7.33 -4.77 -7.39
N ALA A 126 6.34 -5.39 -8.03
CA ALA A 126 6.60 -6.29 -9.15
C ALA A 126 6.86 -5.51 -10.45
N GLY A 127 5.83 -4.89 -11.02
CA GLY A 127 5.90 -4.18 -12.30
C GLY A 127 6.79 -2.94 -12.29
N GLY A 128 7.05 -2.38 -11.13
CA GLY A 128 7.85 -1.18 -10.96
C GLY A 128 9.36 -1.40 -10.88
N GLY A 129 9.85 -2.64 -11.00
CA GLY A 129 11.29 -2.93 -11.04
C GLY A 129 11.76 -4.06 -10.13
N ILE A 130 10.86 -4.89 -9.62
CA ILE A 130 11.16 -5.99 -8.68
C ILE A 130 11.88 -5.45 -7.43
N LEU A 131 11.28 -4.43 -6.81
CA LEU A 131 11.85 -3.81 -5.63
C LEU A 131 11.47 -4.63 -4.38
N VAL A 132 12.48 -5.21 -3.74
CA VAL A 132 12.32 -5.97 -2.50
C VAL A 132 12.60 -5.03 -1.32
N PRO A 133 11.63 -4.81 -0.43
CA PRO A 133 11.85 -3.94 0.72
C PRO A 133 12.95 -4.48 1.64
N PRO A 134 13.88 -3.62 2.13
CA PRO A 134 14.92 -4.04 3.05
C PRO A 134 14.36 -4.36 4.45
N ALA A 135 15.15 -5.05 5.26
CA ALA A 135 14.78 -5.42 6.62
C ALA A 135 14.34 -4.21 7.45
N GLY A 136 13.31 -4.39 8.27
CA GLY A 136 12.72 -3.33 9.10
C GLY A 136 11.74 -2.41 8.38
N TYR A 137 11.61 -2.51 7.04
CA TYR A 137 10.71 -1.64 6.28
C TYR A 137 9.23 -1.87 6.66
N TYR A 138 8.75 -3.10 6.56
CA TYR A 138 7.35 -3.41 6.80
C TYR A 138 6.95 -3.34 8.27
N GLU A 139 7.84 -3.70 9.18
CA GLU A 139 7.64 -3.52 10.61
C GLU A 139 7.38 -2.03 10.92
N THR A 140 8.20 -1.15 10.36
CA THR A 140 8.03 0.31 10.53
C THR A 140 6.76 0.83 9.84
N ILE A 141 6.42 0.34 8.63
CA ILE A 141 5.15 0.67 7.97
C ILE A 141 3.96 0.29 8.87
N ARG A 142 3.99 -0.91 9.49
CA ARG A 142 2.92 -1.37 10.38
C ARG A 142 2.80 -0.46 11.61
N GLU A 143 3.93 -0.15 12.27
CA GLU A 143 3.97 0.76 13.42
C GLU A 143 3.41 2.16 13.08
N ILE A 144 3.75 2.70 11.92
CA ILE A 144 3.22 3.98 11.44
C ILE A 144 1.71 3.89 11.19
N CYS A 145 1.25 2.83 10.53
CA CYS A 145 -0.18 2.63 10.30
C CYS A 145 -0.95 2.54 11.62
N ASP A 146 -0.44 1.81 12.61
CA ASP A 146 -1.06 1.69 13.93
C ASP A 146 -1.09 3.03 14.66
N LYS A 147 0.01 3.79 14.64
CA LYS A 147 0.13 5.10 15.27
C LYS A 147 -0.92 6.10 14.75
N TYR A 148 -1.20 6.07 13.46
CA TYR A 148 -2.13 7.01 12.81
C TYR A 148 -3.51 6.40 12.52
N GLU A 149 -3.79 5.19 13.03
CA GLU A 149 -5.04 4.46 12.81
C GLU A 149 -5.38 4.31 11.31
N LEU A 150 -4.38 3.92 10.51
CA LEU A 150 -4.52 3.66 9.09
C LEU A 150 -4.70 2.16 8.82
N LEU A 151 -5.60 1.83 7.91
CA LEU A 151 -5.69 0.47 7.38
C LEU A 151 -4.49 0.18 6.48
N LEU A 152 -3.89 -0.99 6.62
CA LEU A 152 -2.85 -1.46 5.71
C LEU A 152 -3.46 -2.44 4.71
N ILE A 153 -3.45 -2.08 3.43
CA ILE A 153 -3.89 -2.91 2.31
C ILE A 153 -2.64 -3.45 1.64
N ILE A 154 -2.54 -4.78 1.55
CA ILE A 154 -1.43 -5.44 0.87
C ILE A 154 -1.94 -6.07 -0.40
N ASP A 155 -1.51 -5.55 -1.55
CA ASP A 155 -1.87 -6.04 -2.88
C ASP A 155 -1.01 -7.25 -3.25
N GLU A 156 -1.61 -8.42 -3.16
CA GLU A 156 -0.97 -9.72 -3.41
C GLU A 156 -1.24 -10.28 -4.81
N VAL A 157 -1.70 -9.45 -5.74
CA VAL A 157 -2.04 -9.91 -7.11
C VAL A 157 -0.86 -10.59 -7.79
N VAL A 158 0.36 -10.12 -7.59
CA VAL A 158 1.57 -10.74 -8.14
C VAL A 158 2.23 -11.69 -7.14
N CYS A 159 2.34 -11.31 -5.87
CA CYS A 159 3.15 -12.03 -4.88
C CYS A 159 2.41 -13.20 -4.21
N GLY A 160 1.09 -13.23 -4.28
CA GLY A 160 0.25 -14.20 -3.57
C GLY A 160 0.22 -15.60 -4.19
N LEU A 161 -0.49 -16.49 -3.50
CA LEU A 161 -0.81 -17.86 -3.89
C LEU A 161 0.42 -18.72 -4.26
N GLY A 162 1.51 -18.57 -3.48
CA GLY A 162 2.70 -19.40 -3.62
C GLY A 162 3.79 -18.82 -4.55
N ARG A 163 3.57 -17.67 -5.19
CA ARG A 163 4.52 -17.05 -6.11
C ARG A 163 5.92 -16.87 -5.52
N THR A 164 5.99 -16.52 -4.24
CA THR A 164 7.23 -16.22 -3.51
C THR A 164 7.72 -17.37 -2.63
N GLY A 165 7.08 -18.56 -2.72
CA GLY A 165 7.38 -19.72 -1.87
C GLY A 165 6.59 -19.76 -0.55
N LYS A 166 5.83 -18.72 -0.22
CA LYS A 166 4.83 -18.71 0.86
C LYS A 166 3.44 -18.49 0.28
N TRP A 167 2.36 -18.73 1.05
CA TRP A 167 0.99 -18.51 0.58
C TRP A 167 0.77 -17.08 0.10
N PHE A 168 1.33 -16.10 0.82
CA PHE A 168 1.28 -14.69 0.49
C PHE A 168 2.65 -14.04 0.67
N GLY A 169 2.96 -13.04 -0.14
CA GLY A 169 4.24 -12.35 -0.13
C GLY A 169 4.52 -11.62 1.18
N TYR A 170 3.48 -11.04 1.82
CA TYR A 170 3.62 -10.36 3.10
C TYR A 170 4.18 -11.26 4.23
N GLN A 171 4.02 -12.59 4.10
CA GLN A 171 4.52 -13.55 5.09
C GLN A 171 6.05 -13.67 5.13
N HIS A 172 6.76 -13.03 4.21
CA HIS A 172 8.23 -12.88 4.28
C HIS A 172 8.65 -11.75 5.21
N PHE A 173 7.73 -10.88 5.56
CA PHE A 173 7.95 -9.72 6.42
C PHE A 173 7.12 -9.88 7.70
N ASN A 174 7.63 -9.42 8.84
CA ASN A 174 6.94 -9.51 10.13
C ASN A 174 5.76 -8.50 10.21
N VAL A 175 4.83 -8.56 9.27
CA VAL A 175 3.65 -7.72 9.20
C VAL A 175 2.39 -8.59 9.29
N GLN A 176 1.46 -8.27 10.21
CA GLN A 176 0.18 -8.92 10.40
C GLN A 176 -0.95 -7.89 10.36
#